data_f526e16a9e7ca1285e7f6788d6445f6f
#
_entry.id   f526e16a9e7ca1285e7f6788d6445f6f
#
_cell.length_a   1.000
_cell.length_b   1.000
_cell.length_c   1.000
_cell.angle_alpha   90.00
_cell.angle_beta   90.00
_cell.angle_gamma   90.00
#
_symmetry.space_group_name_H-M   'P 1'
#
loop_
_entity.id
_entity.type
_entity.pdbx_description
1 polymer ?
#
loop_
_entity_poly.entity_id
_entity_poly.type
_entity_poly.pdbx_seq_one_letter_code
_entity_poly.pdbx_strand_id
1 'polypeptide(L)'
;MMLRRRAMYRDGELPAGYQLCNYIESTGTQTINTGLTPVYGDEINVIAYRTSNANSMFYASGTVTITSSAGKFYCRYFTSTKNDAIEVSQGNFPADSQYHHIMLSRDGFYADGNFVRPLPGERAEAGTLIIFRGTGSYGRIRIKRFYITRDGAYTLNLIPALDRNGTPCMYDTVSKQTFYNNGTGKFLYELA
;
A
#
# COMPACT_ATOMS: atom_id res chain seq x y z
N MET A 1 -21.68 -1.26 -24.36
CA MET A 1 -21.97 -2.24 -23.30
C MET A 1 -21.04 -1.96 -22.13
N MET A 2 -21.51 -1.22 -21.11
CA MET A 2 -20.70 -0.89 -19.92
C MET A 2 -20.60 -2.14 -19.05
N LEU A 3 -19.42 -2.76 -19.01
CA LEU A 3 -19.09 -3.74 -17.98
C LEU A 3 -19.04 -3.00 -16.64
N ARG A 4 -20.10 -3.16 -15.83
CA ARG A 4 -20.04 -2.77 -14.41
C ARG A 4 -18.88 -3.54 -13.80
N ARG A 5 -17.81 -2.82 -13.42
CA ARG A 5 -16.74 -3.37 -12.58
C ARG A 5 -17.43 -3.82 -11.29
N ARG A 6 -17.63 -5.12 -11.12
CA ARG A 6 -18.12 -5.71 -9.88
C ARG A 6 -17.18 -5.27 -8.75
N ALA A 7 -17.75 -4.85 -7.64
CA ALA A 7 -17.02 -4.59 -6.42
C ALA A 7 -16.01 -5.73 -6.18
N MET A 8 -14.75 -5.39 -5.98
CA MET A 8 -13.63 -6.34 -5.85
C MET A 8 -13.71 -7.18 -4.55
N TYR A 9 -14.72 -6.94 -3.72
CA TYR A 9 -14.93 -7.57 -2.42
C TYR A 9 -16.39 -7.94 -2.25
N ARG A 10 -16.65 -9.07 -1.58
CA ARG A 10 -17.99 -9.48 -1.17
C ARG A 10 -18.21 -8.99 0.26
N ASP A 11 -19.40 -8.45 0.55
CA ASP A 11 -19.80 -7.99 1.90
C ASP A 11 -19.61 -9.06 3.00
N GLY A 12 -19.52 -10.35 2.64
CA GLY A 12 -19.27 -11.46 3.56
C GLY A 12 -17.83 -11.61 4.08
N GLU A 13 -16.87 -10.75 3.65
CA GLU A 13 -15.48 -10.83 4.11
C GLU A 13 -15.22 -10.05 5.42
N LEU A 14 -16.09 -9.13 5.78
CA LEU A 14 -15.97 -8.31 6.99
C LEU A 14 -16.67 -8.93 8.20
N PRO A 15 -16.20 -8.68 9.43
CA PRO A 15 -16.92 -9.07 10.64
C PRO A 15 -18.26 -8.35 10.76
N ALA A 16 -19.18 -8.97 11.51
CA ALA A 16 -20.48 -8.35 11.80
C ALA A 16 -20.33 -6.96 12.46
N GLY A 17 -21.05 -5.98 11.93
CA GLY A 17 -21.02 -4.59 12.39
C GLY A 17 -19.91 -3.73 11.79
N TYR A 18 -19.06 -4.31 10.92
CA TYR A 18 -18.13 -3.52 10.13
C TYR A 18 -18.82 -3.04 8.84
N GLN A 19 -18.32 -1.93 8.29
CA GLN A 19 -18.79 -1.38 7.03
C GLN A 19 -17.61 -1.24 6.07
N LEU A 20 -17.78 -1.69 4.82
CA LEU A 20 -16.76 -1.56 3.79
C LEU A 20 -16.61 -0.08 3.40
N CYS A 21 -15.35 0.35 3.23
CA CYS A 21 -15.03 1.64 2.66
C CYS A 21 -14.48 1.48 1.23
N ASN A 22 -14.71 2.49 0.39
CA ASN A 22 -14.08 2.59 -0.92
C ASN A 22 -12.57 2.82 -0.78
N TYR A 23 -12.16 3.55 0.24
CA TYR A 23 -10.78 3.82 0.59
C TYR A 23 -10.64 4.30 2.03
N ILE A 24 -9.41 4.28 2.54
CA ILE A 24 -8.95 5.17 3.60
C ILE A 24 -7.87 6.10 3.05
N GLU A 25 -7.82 7.32 3.58
CA GLU A 25 -6.85 8.35 3.16
C GLU A 25 -6.05 8.84 4.36
N SER A 26 -4.72 8.85 4.20
CA SER A 26 -3.83 9.54 5.12
C SER A 26 -3.62 10.98 4.67
N THR A 27 -3.78 11.92 5.59
CA THR A 27 -3.52 13.35 5.39
C THR A 27 -2.09 13.75 5.73
N GLY A 28 -1.22 12.77 6.07
CA GLY A 28 0.20 12.97 6.32
C GLY A 28 0.63 12.81 7.78
N THR A 29 -0.21 12.22 8.64
CA THR A 29 0.14 11.95 10.06
C THR A 29 -0.28 10.56 10.51
N GLN A 30 -1.09 9.86 9.72
CA GLN A 30 -1.59 8.54 10.00
C GLN A 30 -0.62 7.48 9.51
N THR A 31 -0.54 6.38 10.24
CA THR A 31 0.28 5.21 9.88
C THR A 31 -0.41 3.93 10.31
N ILE A 32 -0.10 2.84 9.62
CA ILE A 32 -0.52 1.49 10.01
C ILE A 32 0.72 0.62 10.17
N ASN A 33 0.93 0.09 11.35
CA ASN A 33 1.92 -0.95 11.59
C ASN A 33 1.25 -2.31 11.37
N THR A 34 1.70 -3.06 10.38
CA THR A 34 1.08 -4.35 10.03
C THR A 34 1.57 -5.49 10.93
N GLY A 35 2.63 -5.30 11.71
CA GLY A 35 3.30 -6.38 12.44
C GLY A 35 3.99 -7.41 11.54
N LEU A 36 3.78 -7.38 10.22
CA LEU A 36 4.34 -8.32 9.27
C LEU A 36 5.72 -7.86 8.80
N THR A 37 6.66 -8.78 8.74
CA THR A 37 7.97 -8.57 8.10
C THR A 37 7.96 -9.29 6.76
N PRO A 38 8.04 -8.54 5.63
CA PRO A 38 8.13 -9.16 4.31
C PRO A 38 9.42 -9.98 4.17
N VAL A 39 9.38 -11.01 3.33
CA VAL A 39 10.56 -11.80 2.97
C VAL A 39 10.87 -11.68 1.48
N TYR A 40 12.12 -11.92 1.10
CA TYR A 40 12.52 -11.90 -0.28
C TYR A 40 11.74 -12.95 -1.09
N GLY A 41 11.09 -12.51 -2.16
CA GLY A 41 10.16 -13.33 -2.96
C GLY A 41 8.70 -12.94 -2.79
N ASP A 42 8.36 -12.17 -1.75
CA ASP A 42 7.01 -11.61 -1.62
C ASP A 42 6.70 -10.62 -2.75
N GLU A 43 5.50 -10.68 -3.29
CA GLU A 43 4.96 -9.63 -4.13
C GLU A 43 4.17 -8.65 -3.25
N ILE A 44 4.57 -7.39 -3.25
CA ILE A 44 3.97 -6.35 -2.40
C ILE A 44 3.17 -5.41 -3.27
N ASN A 45 1.87 -5.37 -3.03
CA ASN A 45 0.90 -4.75 -3.88
C ASN A 45 0.13 -3.65 -3.16
N VAL A 46 -0.11 -2.53 -3.84
CA VAL A 46 -0.99 -1.46 -3.37
C VAL A 46 -1.88 -0.95 -4.51
N ILE A 47 -3.17 -0.81 -4.24
CA ILE A 47 -4.09 -0.09 -5.11
C ILE A 47 -4.37 1.25 -4.43
N ALA A 48 -3.81 2.31 -5.00
CA ALA A 48 -3.79 3.61 -4.37
C ALA A 48 -4.04 4.76 -5.37
N TYR A 49 -4.45 5.89 -4.81
CA TYR A 49 -4.66 7.16 -5.48
C TYR A 49 -3.78 8.21 -4.82
N ARG A 50 -3.01 8.96 -5.61
CA ARG A 50 -2.21 10.07 -5.10
C ARG A 50 -3.06 11.32 -5.01
N THR A 51 -3.16 11.89 -3.82
CA THR A 51 -3.93 13.13 -3.61
C THR A 51 -3.12 14.40 -3.95
N SER A 52 -1.81 14.27 -4.14
CA SER A 52 -0.93 15.39 -4.51
C SER A 52 0.37 14.91 -5.15
N ASN A 53 1.07 15.84 -5.82
CA ASN A 53 2.43 15.63 -6.32
C ASN A 53 3.53 15.85 -5.25
N ALA A 54 3.14 16.16 -4.03
CA ALA A 54 4.08 16.32 -2.91
C ALA A 54 4.77 14.99 -2.57
N ASN A 55 5.86 15.09 -1.84
CA ASN A 55 6.54 13.91 -1.30
C ASN A 55 5.56 13.05 -0.50
N SER A 56 5.49 11.79 -0.83
CA SER A 56 4.58 10.83 -0.19
C SER A 56 5.28 9.50 0.02
N MET A 57 5.03 8.90 1.15
CA MET A 57 5.47 7.54 1.46
C MET A 57 4.27 6.60 1.41
N PHE A 58 4.38 5.53 0.62
CA PHE A 58 3.31 4.53 0.51
C PHE A 58 3.46 3.48 1.59
N TYR A 59 4.64 2.90 1.69
CA TYR A 59 5.02 1.97 2.74
C TYR A 59 6.53 1.84 2.85
N ALA A 60 7.00 1.37 3.99
CA ALA A 60 8.40 1.07 4.23
C ALA A 60 8.57 -0.07 5.25
N SER A 61 9.61 -0.88 5.03
CA SER A 61 10.11 -1.88 5.98
C SER A 61 11.64 -1.83 6.08
N GLY A 62 12.22 -0.62 5.94
CA GLY A 62 13.68 -0.45 5.88
C GLY A 62 14.24 -0.73 4.48
N THR A 63 14.32 -1.97 4.09
CA THR A 63 14.89 -2.42 2.80
C THR A 63 13.87 -2.54 1.65
N VAL A 64 12.57 -2.49 1.98
CA VAL A 64 11.47 -2.49 0.99
C VAL A 64 10.68 -1.21 1.13
N THR A 65 10.67 -0.38 0.09
CA THR A 65 9.97 0.91 0.16
C THR A 65 9.41 1.34 -1.19
N ILE A 66 8.30 2.09 -1.13
CA ILE A 66 7.90 3.02 -2.21
C ILE A 66 7.73 4.40 -1.61
N THR A 67 8.46 5.37 -2.14
CA THR A 67 8.34 6.79 -1.79
C THR A 67 8.35 7.65 -3.02
N SER A 68 7.70 8.81 -2.95
CA SER A 68 7.84 9.86 -3.96
C SER A 68 8.62 11.04 -3.39
N SER A 69 9.50 11.63 -4.18
CA SER A 69 10.24 12.84 -3.87
C SER A 69 10.60 13.58 -5.14
N ALA A 70 10.51 14.92 -5.13
CA ALA A 70 10.92 15.79 -6.23
C ALA A 70 10.42 15.37 -7.62
N GLY A 71 9.18 14.92 -7.73
CA GLY A 71 8.60 14.50 -9.01
C GLY A 71 8.94 13.09 -9.47
N LYS A 72 9.54 12.27 -8.62
CA LYS A 72 9.99 10.92 -8.94
C LYS A 72 9.56 9.93 -7.87
N PHE A 73 9.44 8.65 -8.24
CA PHE A 73 9.34 7.54 -7.30
C PHE A 73 10.68 6.92 -7.08
N TYR A 74 10.90 6.50 -5.84
CA TYR A 74 12.05 5.72 -5.44
C TYR A 74 11.54 4.43 -4.85
N CYS A 75 11.90 3.32 -5.51
CA CYS A 75 11.51 1.98 -5.12
C CYS A 75 12.73 1.20 -4.66
N ARG A 76 12.60 0.50 -3.54
CA ARG A 76 13.58 -0.48 -3.08
C ARG A 76 12.89 -1.80 -2.86
N TYR A 77 13.57 -2.87 -3.20
CA TYR A 77 13.09 -4.22 -2.96
C TYR A 77 14.23 -5.05 -2.40
N PHE A 78 14.24 -5.23 -1.07
CA PHE A 78 15.25 -5.96 -0.31
C PHE A 78 16.69 -5.52 -0.60
N THR A 79 16.92 -4.22 -0.67
CA THR A 79 18.26 -3.66 -0.82
C THR A 79 18.68 -2.92 0.44
N SER A 80 19.97 -3.02 0.82
CA SER A 80 20.50 -2.46 2.05
C SER A 80 20.81 -0.97 1.94
N THR A 81 21.09 -0.46 0.74
CA THR A 81 21.55 0.91 0.55
C THR A 81 20.50 1.82 -0.07
N LYS A 82 20.55 3.12 0.27
CA LYS A 82 19.68 4.12 -0.38
C LYS A 82 20.07 4.34 -1.85
N ASN A 83 21.32 4.07 -2.20
CA ASN A 83 21.83 4.26 -3.55
C ASN A 83 21.27 3.25 -4.56
N ASP A 84 20.75 2.12 -4.06
CA ASP A 84 20.11 1.10 -4.89
C ASP A 84 18.60 1.36 -5.07
N ALA A 85 18.12 2.49 -4.59
CA ALA A 85 16.76 2.90 -4.87
C ALA A 85 16.61 3.23 -6.36
N ILE A 86 15.72 2.50 -7.01
CA ILE A 86 15.44 2.72 -8.42
C ILE A 86 14.47 3.90 -8.56
N GLU A 87 14.90 4.86 -9.37
CA GLU A 87 14.07 5.97 -9.79
C GLU A 87 13.08 5.51 -10.87
N VAL A 88 11.80 5.78 -10.63
CA VAL A 88 10.71 5.52 -11.57
C VAL A 88 10.01 6.83 -11.88
N SER A 89 9.69 7.08 -13.14
CA SER A 89 8.94 8.27 -13.54
C SER A 89 7.58 8.35 -12.83
N GLN A 90 7.20 9.53 -12.37
CA GLN A 90 5.85 9.77 -11.83
C GLN A 90 4.74 9.51 -12.84
N GLY A 91 5.03 9.53 -14.15
CA GLY A 91 4.10 9.13 -15.18
C GLY A 91 3.59 7.69 -15.05
N ASN A 92 4.31 6.82 -14.33
CA ASN A 92 3.84 5.46 -14.02
C ASN A 92 2.88 5.40 -12.81
N PHE A 93 2.76 6.47 -12.07
CA PHE A 93 1.78 6.62 -11.00
C PHE A 93 1.43 8.11 -10.83
N PRO A 94 0.71 8.68 -11.81
CA PRO A 94 0.39 10.11 -11.81
C PRO A 94 -0.61 10.47 -10.71
N ALA A 95 -0.64 11.75 -10.33
CA ALA A 95 -1.71 12.32 -9.51
C ALA A 95 -2.84 12.82 -10.44
N ASP A 96 -3.49 11.89 -11.12
CA ASP A 96 -4.47 12.12 -12.20
C ASP A 96 -5.91 11.84 -11.76
N SER A 97 -6.14 11.73 -10.46
CA SER A 97 -7.44 11.39 -9.89
C SER A 97 -7.91 9.95 -10.18
N GLN A 98 -6.98 9.04 -10.53
CA GLN A 98 -7.26 7.63 -10.76
C GLN A 98 -6.56 6.75 -9.74
N TYR A 99 -7.13 5.56 -9.51
CA TYR A 99 -6.46 4.51 -8.74
C TYR A 99 -5.54 3.70 -9.62
N HIS A 100 -4.30 3.56 -9.20
CA HIS A 100 -3.30 2.75 -9.86
C HIS A 100 -2.93 1.55 -9.01
N HIS A 101 -2.62 0.44 -9.68
CA HIS A 101 -2.08 -0.76 -9.05
C HIS A 101 -0.56 -0.74 -9.18
N ILE A 102 0.12 -0.69 -8.06
CA ILE A 102 1.58 -0.74 -7.97
C ILE A 102 2.00 -2.05 -7.33
N MET A 103 2.96 -2.74 -7.94
CA MET A 103 3.53 -3.97 -7.41
C MET A 103 5.06 -3.92 -7.40
N LEU A 104 5.64 -4.33 -6.28
CA LEU A 104 7.05 -4.70 -6.17
C LEU A 104 7.18 -6.21 -6.04
N SER A 105 8.05 -6.79 -6.85
CA SER A 105 8.42 -8.20 -6.80
C SER A 105 9.93 -8.37 -7.01
N ARG A 106 10.42 -9.59 -6.87
CA ARG A 106 11.82 -9.90 -7.20
C ARG A 106 12.16 -9.65 -8.69
N ASP A 107 11.15 -9.69 -9.56
CA ASP A 107 11.33 -9.51 -11.00
C ASP A 107 11.34 -8.03 -11.39
N GLY A 108 10.78 -7.16 -10.54
CA GLY A 108 10.79 -5.72 -10.82
C GLY A 108 9.63 -4.93 -10.25
N PHE A 109 9.55 -3.69 -10.72
CA PHE A 109 8.47 -2.75 -10.48
C PHE A 109 7.45 -2.81 -11.60
N TYR A 110 6.18 -2.89 -11.22
CA TYR A 110 5.03 -2.91 -12.11
C TYR A 110 4.04 -1.80 -11.78
N ALA A 111 3.45 -1.21 -12.80
CA ALA A 111 2.38 -0.22 -12.69
C ALA A 111 1.23 -0.63 -13.61
N ASP A 112 0.02 -0.77 -13.06
CA ASP A 112 -1.21 -1.16 -13.78
C ASP A 112 -1.04 -2.45 -14.62
N GLY A 113 -0.31 -3.42 -14.05
CA GLY A 113 -0.01 -4.70 -14.68
C GLY A 113 1.13 -4.66 -15.70
N ASN A 114 1.68 -3.49 -16.01
CA ASN A 114 2.80 -3.36 -16.95
C ASN A 114 4.14 -3.40 -16.21
N PHE A 115 5.07 -4.22 -16.71
CA PHE A 115 6.45 -4.20 -16.26
C PHE A 115 7.11 -2.87 -16.62
N VAL A 116 7.67 -2.18 -15.63
CA VAL A 116 8.31 -0.88 -15.84
C VAL A 116 9.82 -1.03 -15.89
N ARG A 117 10.40 -1.71 -14.90
CA ARG A 117 11.84 -1.95 -14.84
C ARG A 117 12.24 -2.98 -13.79
N PRO A 118 13.41 -3.63 -13.91
CA PRO A 118 13.93 -4.54 -12.90
C PRO A 118 14.28 -3.79 -11.61
N LEU A 119 14.16 -4.47 -10.48
CA LEU A 119 14.63 -4.02 -9.18
C LEU A 119 15.80 -4.91 -8.75
N PRO A 120 16.98 -4.36 -8.46
CA PRO A 120 18.07 -5.15 -7.90
C PRO A 120 17.67 -5.56 -6.47
N GLY A 121 17.53 -6.83 -6.24
CA GLY A 121 17.30 -7.40 -4.92
C GLY A 121 18.58 -8.02 -4.38
N GLU A 122 19.05 -7.57 -3.22
CA GLU A 122 20.24 -8.09 -2.56
C GLU A 122 19.93 -9.12 -1.48
N ARG A 123 18.65 -9.46 -1.29
CA ARG A 123 18.14 -10.31 -0.21
C ARG A 123 18.41 -9.76 1.19
N ALA A 124 18.57 -8.44 1.33
CA ALA A 124 18.70 -7.80 2.62
C ALA A 124 17.43 -8.02 3.47
N GLU A 125 17.61 -8.23 4.76
CA GLU A 125 16.48 -8.42 5.68
C GLU A 125 15.59 -7.18 5.74
N ALA A 126 14.29 -7.38 5.71
CA ALA A 126 13.31 -6.33 5.92
C ALA A 126 13.00 -6.16 7.42
N GLY A 127 12.58 -4.97 7.79
CA GLY A 127 11.93 -4.72 9.07
C GLY A 127 10.41 -4.90 8.96
N THR A 128 9.71 -4.56 10.03
CA THR A 128 8.25 -4.55 10.04
C THR A 128 7.71 -3.54 9.02
N LEU A 129 6.72 -3.97 8.25
CA LEU A 129 6.08 -3.15 7.24
C LEU A 129 5.14 -2.12 7.85
N ILE A 130 5.38 -0.86 7.53
CA ILE A 130 4.54 0.27 7.94
C ILE A 130 3.95 0.92 6.68
N ILE A 131 2.63 1.06 6.65
CA ILE A 131 1.90 1.73 5.57
C ILE A 131 1.72 3.21 5.94
N PHE A 132 1.74 4.10 4.96
CA PHE A 132 1.67 5.56 5.04
C PHE A 132 2.88 6.23 5.70
N ARG A 133 3.91 5.50 6.10
CA ARG A 133 5.10 6.05 6.73
C ARG A 133 6.36 5.37 6.25
N GLY A 134 7.43 6.16 6.18
CA GLY A 134 8.80 5.70 6.07
C GLY A 134 9.72 6.56 6.93
N THR A 135 11.02 6.46 6.73
CA THR A 135 12.02 7.20 7.50
C THR A 135 11.88 8.71 7.23
N GLY A 136 11.23 9.44 8.14
CA GLY A 136 11.10 10.90 8.09
C GLY A 136 10.00 11.45 7.18
N SER A 137 9.15 10.60 6.59
CA SER A 137 8.06 11.05 5.70
C SER A 137 6.77 10.28 5.94
N TYR A 138 5.65 10.96 5.73
CA TYR A 138 4.30 10.38 5.81
C TYR A 138 3.64 10.39 4.42
N GLY A 139 2.77 9.42 4.17
CA GLY A 139 2.00 9.34 2.94
C GLY A 139 0.78 10.26 2.95
N ARG A 140 0.51 10.91 1.82
CA ARG A 140 -0.75 11.61 1.52
C ARG A 140 -1.38 10.91 0.33
N ILE A 141 -2.03 9.79 0.60
CA ILE A 141 -2.59 8.91 -0.41
C ILE A 141 -3.89 8.28 0.09
N ARG A 142 -4.73 7.90 -0.84
CA ARG A 142 -5.86 6.99 -0.61
C ARG A 142 -5.44 5.58 -0.93
N ILE A 143 -5.78 4.63 -0.09
CA ILE A 143 -5.55 3.22 -0.34
C ILE A 143 -6.90 2.51 -0.42
N LYS A 144 -7.10 1.80 -1.53
CA LYS A 144 -8.24 0.91 -1.78
C LYS A 144 -7.97 -0.51 -1.33
N ARG A 145 -6.72 -0.92 -1.43
CA ARG A 145 -6.26 -2.25 -1.06
C ARG A 145 -4.75 -2.25 -0.88
N PHE A 146 -4.29 -2.99 0.10
CA PHE A 146 -2.89 -3.33 0.26
C PHE A 146 -2.78 -4.83 0.51
N TYR A 147 -1.96 -5.54 -0.26
CA TYR A 147 -1.82 -6.98 -0.07
C TYR A 147 -0.42 -7.47 -0.42
N ILE A 148 -0.06 -8.59 0.21
CA ILE A 148 1.18 -9.30 -0.05
C ILE A 148 0.84 -10.73 -0.43
N THR A 149 1.47 -11.21 -1.52
CA THR A 149 1.40 -12.62 -1.92
C THR A 149 2.77 -13.27 -1.80
N ARG A 150 2.76 -14.53 -1.42
CA ARG A 150 3.92 -15.42 -1.38
C ARG A 150 3.52 -16.73 -2.03
N ASP A 151 4.26 -17.14 -3.07
CA ASP A 151 3.95 -18.35 -3.85
C ASP A 151 2.49 -18.39 -4.33
N GLY A 152 1.96 -17.22 -4.73
CA GLY A 152 0.61 -17.06 -5.23
C GLY A 152 -0.51 -17.02 -4.18
N ALA A 153 -0.19 -17.21 -2.88
CA ALA A 153 -1.14 -17.12 -1.78
C ALA A 153 -1.03 -15.78 -1.03
N TYR A 154 -2.17 -15.25 -0.54
CA TYR A 154 -2.14 -14.06 0.30
C TYR A 154 -1.52 -14.38 1.67
N THR A 155 -0.52 -13.60 2.08
CA THR A 155 0.02 -13.56 3.44
C THR A 155 -0.51 -12.37 4.23
N LEU A 156 -0.97 -11.33 3.53
CA LEU A 156 -1.67 -10.16 4.05
C LEU A 156 -2.65 -9.66 2.97
N ASN A 157 -3.86 -9.32 3.35
CA ASN A 157 -4.84 -8.74 2.42
C ASN A 157 -5.73 -7.73 3.13
N LEU A 158 -5.27 -6.48 3.14
CA LEU A 158 -5.91 -5.37 3.85
C LEU A 158 -6.93 -4.68 2.95
N ILE A 159 -8.15 -4.56 3.45
CA ILE A 159 -9.24 -3.79 2.86
C ILE A 159 -9.68 -2.68 3.82
N PRO A 160 -10.06 -1.48 3.30
CA PRO A 160 -10.51 -0.38 4.12
C PRO A 160 -11.91 -0.62 4.69
N ALA A 161 -12.09 -0.33 5.96
CA ALA A 161 -13.36 -0.53 6.64
C ALA A 161 -13.58 0.51 7.77
N LEU A 162 -14.82 0.63 8.21
CA LEU A 162 -15.15 1.12 9.54
C LEU A 162 -15.39 -0.08 10.44
N ASP A 163 -14.87 -0.03 11.64
CA ASP A 163 -15.23 -1.00 12.68
C ASP A 163 -16.64 -0.72 13.22
N ARG A 164 -17.11 -1.58 14.14
CA ARG A 164 -18.43 -1.44 14.76
C ARG A 164 -18.66 -0.13 15.54
N ASN A 165 -17.58 0.59 15.85
CA ASN A 165 -17.62 1.89 16.54
C ASN A 165 -17.52 3.07 15.56
N GLY A 166 -17.48 2.81 14.26
CA GLY A 166 -17.28 3.81 13.20
C GLY A 166 -15.85 4.32 13.09
N THR A 167 -14.85 3.56 13.59
CA THR A 167 -13.45 3.95 13.51
C THR A 167 -12.85 3.45 12.19
N PRO A 168 -12.25 4.32 11.35
CA PRO A 168 -11.59 3.92 10.11
C PRO A 168 -10.37 3.03 10.40
N CYS A 169 -10.28 1.92 9.68
CA CYS A 169 -9.27 0.89 9.87
C CYS A 169 -8.98 0.15 8.55
N MET A 170 -7.95 -0.69 8.55
CA MET A 170 -7.75 -1.71 7.54
C MET A 170 -8.00 -3.10 8.16
N TYR A 171 -8.85 -3.88 7.53
CA TYR A 171 -9.16 -5.23 7.95
C TYR A 171 -8.40 -6.24 7.09
N ASP A 172 -7.66 -7.14 7.73
CA ASP A 172 -6.97 -8.23 7.04
C ASP A 172 -7.90 -9.43 6.85
N THR A 173 -8.22 -9.73 5.61
CA THR A 173 -9.11 -10.86 5.28
C THR A 173 -8.42 -12.22 5.44
N VAL A 174 -7.09 -12.26 5.62
CA VAL A 174 -6.32 -13.48 5.85
C VAL A 174 -6.30 -13.83 7.34
N SER A 175 -5.70 -12.96 8.15
CA SER A 175 -5.56 -13.18 9.61
C SER A 175 -6.82 -12.86 10.42
N LYS A 176 -7.80 -12.18 9.79
CA LYS A 176 -9.01 -11.66 10.44
C LYS A 176 -8.73 -10.59 11.51
N GLN A 177 -7.58 -9.93 11.43
CA GLN A 177 -7.19 -8.85 12.33
C GLN A 177 -7.56 -7.48 11.78
N THR A 178 -7.75 -6.54 12.68
CA THR A 178 -8.03 -5.13 12.36
C THR A 178 -6.83 -4.27 12.71
N PHE A 179 -6.39 -3.45 11.77
CA PHE A 179 -5.26 -2.55 11.92
C PHE A 179 -5.75 -1.11 11.96
N TYR A 180 -5.42 -0.43 13.04
CA TYR A 180 -5.81 0.96 13.30
C TYR A 180 -4.66 1.93 13.03
N ASN A 181 -4.99 3.21 13.05
CA ASN A 181 -4.00 4.26 12.99
C ASN A 181 -3.08 4.24 14.21
N ASN A 182 -1.77 4.11 13.97
CA ASN A 182 -0.72 4.20 14.98
C ASN A 182 -0.08 5.61 15.04
N GLY A 183 -0.48 6.52 14.14
CA GLY A 183 -0.06 7.90 14.10
C GLY A 183 -1.03 8.84 14.82
N THR A 184 -1.05 10.09 14.39
CA THR A 184 -1.97 11.12 14.95
C THR A 184 -3.10 11.45 13.97
N GLY A 185 -4.18 12.05 14.49
CA GLY A 185 -5.36 12.37 13.69
C GLY A 185 -6.19 11.14 13.33
N LYS A 186 -7.06 11.30 12.35
CA LYS A 186 -7.95 10.23 11.85
C LYS A 186 -7.75 10.05 10.36
N PHE A 187 -7.91 8.83 9.86
CA PHE A 187 -8.06 8.61 8.43
C PHE A 187 -9.35 9.27 7.91
N LEU A 188 -9.27 9.87 6.73
CA LEU A 188 -10.46 10.15 5.95
C LEU A 188 -10.89 8.87 5.23
N TYR A 189 -12.18 8.75 4.92
CA TYR A 189 -12.73 7.57 4.26
C TYR A 189 -13.96 7.92 3.43
N GLU A 190 -14.36 7.01 2.58
CA GLU A 190 -15.64 7.01 1.88
C GLU A 190 -16.24 5.61 1.97
N LEU A 191 -17.52 5.52 2.33
CA LEU A 191 -18.24 4.24 2.36
C LEU A 191 -18.44 3.69 0.94
N ALA A 192 -18.43 2.36 0.81
CA ALA A 192 -18.62 1.65 -0.45
C ALA A 192 -20.09 1.60 -0.89
#